data_b98b74275a60846c4a5f2f7ac6bc1d21
#
_entry.id   b98b74275a60846c4a5f2f7ac6bc1d21
#
_cell.length_a   1.000
_cell.length_b   1.000
_cell.length_c   1.000
_cell.angle_alpha   90.00
_cell.angle_beta   90.00
_cell.angle_gamma   90.00
#
_symmetry.space_group_name_H-M   'P 1'
#
loop_
_entity.id
_entity.type
_entity.pdbx_description
1 polymer ?
#
loop_
_entity_poly.entity_id
_entity_poly.type
_entity_poly.pdbx_seq_one_letter_code
_entity_poly.pdbx_strand_id
1 'polypeptide(L)'
;MKHIRLSAALPALALALALAGPAAAQDSTGLKVNGYFSFDILRGPSGLPASAWSVANLRGGLIFSGTLTPGLVFILEPTFAQGEAVGLTEARAGLAVAKGVSVTAGLFLVPFGKYNRSRRPHETALISDPPAVGTVYPVNWREMGIEAEASFGNFNAAVFAGNGLAEGADFGAGQQFSDNNKNKGWGGRLGAALSASLEVGGSYYRGKADAANERAVTMVGADASWRTENIRASGEYARATIENPAPFSRGTAEGWFGAVELHWGSWIPVVSYRRFRAEDPFHGPGFAGPDTPGAGFSRNGTQWALGLVYSPAPSIFIKVEVDRGREQGGDAWQSTFRAQAAFYF
;
A
#
# COMPACT_ATOMS: atom_id res chain seq x y z
N MET A 1 -32.40 -4.46 11.70
CA MET A 1 -31.46 -5.56 11.96
C MET A 1 -31.45 -6.45 10.73
N LYS A 2 -30.45 -6.33 9.85
CA LYS A 2 -30.28 -7.19 8.67
C LYS A 2 -29.25 -8.26 9.02
N HIS A 3 -29.66 -9.51 9.01
CA HIS A 3 -28.80 -10.66 9.22
C HIS A 3 -27.76 -10.72 8.10
N ILE A 4 -26.49 -10.53 8.44
CA ILE A 4 -25.36 -10.73 7.54
C ILE A 4 -25.24 -12.23 7.28
N ARG A 5 -25.42 -12.62 6.02
CA ARG A 5 -25.28 -14.01 5.59
C ARG A 5 -23.78 -14.37 5.53
N LEU A 6 -23.29 -14.98 6.59
CA LEU A 6 -21.94 -15.59 6.67
C LEU A 6 -21.83 -16.88 5.80
N SER A 7 -22.86 -17.22 5.03
CA SER A 7 -23.00 -18.56 4.43
C SER A 7 -22.29 -18.78 3.09
N ALA A 8 -21.67 -17.74 2.49
CA ALA A 8 -21.05 -17.89 1.16
C ALA A 8 -19.51 -17.95 1.17
N ALA A 9 -18.85 -17.46 2.21
CA ALA A 9 -17.39 -17.42 2.25
C ALA A 9 -16.76 -18.77 2.66
N LEU A 10 -17.40 -19.50 3.54
CA LEU A 10 -16.94 -20.83 3.97
C LEU A 10 -16.92 -21.89 2.86
N PRO A 11 -17.92 -21.98 1.96
CA PRO A 11 -17.86 -22.94 0.86
C PRO A 11 -16.82 -22.59 -0.21
N ALA A 12 -16.48 -21.32 -0.41
CA ALA A 12 -15.42 -20.92 -1.34
C ALA A 12 -14.03 -21.31 -0.83
N LEU A 13 -13.78 -21.16 0.47
CA LEU A 13 -12.53 -21.59 1.11
C LEU A 13 -12.44 -23.12 1.16
N ALA A 14 -13.55 -23.83 1.44
CA ALA A 14 -13.61 -25.28 1.41
C ALA A 14 -13.45 -25.85 -0.01
N LEU A 15 -13.95 -25.15 -1.04
CA LEU A 15 -13.77 -25.53 -2.43
C LEU A 15 -12.31 -25.33 -2.89
N ALA A 16 -11.63 -24.27 -2.44
CA ALA A 16 -10.23 -24.06 -2.71
C ALA A 16 -9.34 -25.12 -2.03
N LEU A 17 -9.68 -25.56 -0.82
CA LEU A 17 -9.00 -26.62 -0.10
C LEU A 17 -9.35 -28.03 -0.66
N ALA A 18 -10.55 -28.23 -1.17
CA ALA A 18 -10.99 -29.50 -1.77
C ALA A 18 -10.42 -29.72 -3.19
N LEU A 19 -10.08 -28.65 -3.89
CA LEU A 19 -9.36 -28.69 -5.17
C LEU A 19 -7.86 -28.98 -4.99
N ALA A 20 -7.35 -28.86 -3.77
CA ALA A 20 -6.04 -29.38 -3.36
C ALA A 20 -6.12 -30.87 -3.02
N GLY A 21 -6.71 -31.69 -3.91
CA GLY A 21 -6.58 -33.14 -3.88
C GLY A 21 -5.09 -33.51 -3.93
N PRO A 22 -4.69 -34.73 -3.50
CA PRO A 22 -3.30 -35.13 -3.53
C PRO A 22 -2.79 -34.97 -4.96
N ALA A 23 -2.02 -33.90 -5.19
CA ALA A 23 -1.36 -33.68 -6.45
C ALA A 23 -0.43 -34.86 -6.67
N ALA A 24 -0.81 -35.75 -7.56
CA ALA A 24 0.14 -36.67 -8.14
C ALA A 24 1.31 -35.84 -8.62
N ALA A 25 2.53 -36.22 -8.23
CA ALA A 25 3.74 -35.54 -8.56
C ALA A 25 3.83 -35.32 -10.08
N GLN A 26 3.41 -34.13 -10.50
CA GLN A 26 3.59 -33.63 -11.84
C GLN A 26 4.82 -32.73 -11.79
N ASP A 27 5.78 -32.99 -12.62
CA ASP A 27 7.05 -32.30 -12.69
C ASP A 27 6.92 -30.79 -12.50
N SER A 28 7.49 -30.28 -11.40
CA SER A 28 8.00 -28.94 -11.12
C SER A 28 7.15 -27.69 -11.47
N THR A 29 5.84 -27.76 -11.59
CA THR A 29 4.95 -26.61 -11.48
C THR A 29 4.59 -26.42 -9.99
N GLY A 30 5.58 -26.06 -9.16
CA GLY A 30 5.40 -26.03 -7.72
C GLY A 30 4.47 -24.89 -7.30
N LEU A 31 3.22 -25.21 -6.98
CA LEU A 31 2.36 -24.27 -6.23
C LEU A 31 3.00 -24.03 -4.87
N LYS A 32 3.29 -22.75 -4.58
CA LYS A 32 3.72 -22.28 -3.26
C LYS A 32 2.55 -21.60 -2.60
N VAL A 33 2.31 -21.93 -1.35
CA VAL A 33 1.30 -21.28 -0.51
C VAL A 33 2.04 -20.69 0.67
N ASN A 34 1.99 -19.37 0.77
CA ASN A 34 2.44 -18.62 1.92
C ASN A 34 1.25 -17.89 2.50
N GLY A 35 1.38 -17.38 3.70
CA GLY A 35 0.32 -16.60 4.30
C GLY A 35 0.82 -15.72 5.43
N TYR A 36 -0.02 -14.79 5.80
CA TYR A 36 0.24 -13.93 6.95
C TYR A 36 -1.06 -13.61 7.66
N PHE A 37 -0.96 -13.31 8.93
CA PHE A 37 -2.03 -12.69 9.70
C PHE A 37 -1.46 -11.77 10.77
N SER A 38 -2.25 -10.79 11.17
CA SER A 38 -1.91 -9.88 12.24
C SER A 38 -3.16 -9.39 12.97
N PHE A 39 -2.98 -8.99 14.21
CA PHE A 39 -3.97 -8.25 14.97
C PHE A 39 -3.28 -7.13 15.75
N ASP A 40 -4.01 -6.04 15.95
CA ASP A 40 -3.51 -4.85 16.59
C ASP A 40 -4.21 -4.61 17.92
N ILE A 41 -3.49 -4.03 18.88
CA ILE A 41 -4.03 -3.41 20.08
C ILE A 41 -3.76 -1.92 19.96
N LEU A 42 -4.82 -1.11 20.01
CA LEU A 42 -4.76 0.32 19.79
C LEU A 42 -5.20 1.07 21.02
N ARG A 43 -4.56 2.22 21.25
CA ARG A 43 -5.04 3.27 22.14
C ARG A 43 -4.81 4.62 21.49
N GLY A 44 -5.89 5.32 21.18
CA GLY A 44 -5.87 6.64 20.58
C GLY A 44 -5.73 7.78 21.59
N PRO A 45 -5.77 9.03 21.13
CA PRO A 45 -5.69 10.22 21.96
C PRO A 45 -6.82 10.25 23.02
N SER A 46 -6.51 10.76 24.19
CA SER A 46 -7.50 10.95 25.25
C SER A 46 -8.61 11.91 24.79
N GLY A 47 -9.85 11.57 25.11
CA GLY A 47 -11.04 12.37 24.74
C GLY A 47 -11.76 11.90 23.49
N LEU A 48 -11.20 10.98 22.70
CA LEU A 48 -11.88 10.31 21.59
C LEU A 48 -12.41 8.93 22.02
N PRO A 49 -13.39 8.35 21.31
CA PRO A 49 -13.84 6.97 21.54
C PRO A 49 -12.69 5.94 21.54
N ALA A 50 -11.61 6.23 20.80
CA ALA A 50 -10.39 5.43 20.76
C ALA A 50 -9.45 5.64 21.97
N SER A 51 -9.84 6.36 23.02
CA SER A 51 -9.04 6.52 24.25
C SER A 51 -8.97 5.24 25.08
N ALA A 52 -9.91 4.33 24.91
CA ALA A 52 -9.88 3.00 25.50
C ALA A 52 -8.96 2.06 24.68
N TRP A 53 -8.40 1.06 25.35
CA TRP A 53 -7.71 -0.03 24.68
C TRP A 53 -8.68 -0.85 23.85
N SER A 54 -8.35 -1.11 22.61
CA SER A 54 -9.16 -1.90 21.70
C SER A 54 -8.30 -2.92 20.97
N VAL A 55 -8.77 -4.16 20.88
CA VAL A 55 -8.24 -5.15 19.95
C VAL A 55 -8.93 -4.93 18.62
N ALA A 56 -8.18 -4.65 17.59
CA ALA A 56 -8.69 -4.25 16.29
C ALA A 56 -7.81 -4.77 15.15
N ASN A 57 -8.24 -4.49 13.92
CA ASN A 57 -7.44 -4.73 12.70
C ASN A 57 -6.96 -6.19 12.57
N LEU A 58 -7.82 -7.17 12.92
CA LEU A 58 -7.53 -8.54 12.53
C LEU A 58 -7.54 -8.61 11.00
N ARG A 59 -6.39 -8.91 10.42
CA ARG A 59 -6.21 -9.00 8.96
C ARG A 59 -5.27 -10.15 8.62
N GLY A 60 -5.46 -10.71 7.44
CA GLY A 60 -4.61 -11.77 6.92
C GLY A 60 -4.71 -11.88 5.41
N GLY A 61 -3.84 -12.69 4.85
CA GLY A 61 -3.82 -13.03 3.44
C GLY A 61 -3.18 -14.38 3.20
N LEU A 62 -3.61 -15.03 2.14
CA LEU A 62 -2.98 -16.22 1.58
C LEU A 62 -2.35 -15.85 0.24
N ILE A 63 -1.12 -16.24 0.01
CA ILE A 63 -0.38 -15.96 -1.21
C ILE A 63 -0.16 -17.27 -1.94
N PHE A 64 -0.94 -17.50 -2.96
CA PHE A 64 -0.76 -18.61 -3.90
C PHE A 64 0.12 -18.11 -5.04
N SER A 65 1.23 -18.78 -5.29
CA SER A 65 2.12 -18.45 -6.40
C SER A 65 2.70 -19.70 -7.02
N GLY A 66 3.03 -19.64 -8.29
CA GLY A 66 3.62 -20.78 -8.98
C GLY A 66 3.90 -20.50 -10.45
N THR A 67 4.44 -21.52 -11.12
CA THR A 67 4.70 -21.52 -12.55
C THR A 67 3.67 -22.41 -13.22
N LEU A 68 2.85 -21.86 -14.13
CA LEU A 68 1.85 -22.61 -14.90
C LEU A 68 2.50 -23.38 -16.07
N THR A 69 3.43 -22.71 -16.76
CA THR A 69 4.28 -23.28 -17.80
C THR A 69 5.62 -22.56 -17.76
N PRO A 70 6.69 -23.08 -18.40
CA PRO A 70 7.95 -22.37 -18.46
C PRO A 70 7.78 -20.90 -18.91
N GLY A 71 8.22 -19.97 -18.07
CA GLY A 71 8.11 -18.53 -18.30
C GLY A 71 6.77 -17.88 -17.92
N LEU A 72 5.70 -18.65 -17.62
CA LEU A 72 4.40 -18.11 -17.18
C LEU A 72 4.20 -18.39 -15.68
N VAL A 73 4.20 -17.33 -14.89
CA VAL A 73 3.99 -17.36 -13.44
C VAL A 73 2.66 -16.74 -13.07
N PHE A 74 2.13 -17.06 -11.90
CA PHE A 74 0.94 -16.43 -11.36
C PHE A 74 1.11 -16.09 -9.88
N ILE A 75 0.35 -15.08 -9.44
CA ILE A 75 0.15 -14.73 -8.03
C ILE A 75 -1.35 -14.50 -7.83
N LEU A 76 -1.89 -15.10 -6.76
CA LEU A 76 -3.23 -14.85 -6.27
C LEU A 76 -3.15 -14.62 -4.77
N GLU A 77 -3.55 -13.43 -4.30
CA GLU A 77 -3.52 -13.03 -2.89
C GLU A 77 -4.90 -12.58 -2.41
N PRO A 78 -5.78 -13.54 -2.03
CA PRO A 78 -6.99 -13.21 -1.27
C PRO A 78 -6.62 -12.69 0.12
N THR A 79 -7.30 -11.63 0.54
CA THR A 79 -7.11 -10.98 1.83
C THR A 79 -8.43 -10.86 2.59
N PHE A 80 -8.34 -10.86 3.90
CA PHE A 80 -9.49 -10.72 4.79
C PHE A 80 -9.14 -9.80 5.95
N ALA A 81 -10.09 -8.98 6.32
CA ALA A 81 -10.05 -8.12 7.49
C ALA A 81 -11.33 -8.31 8.30
N GLN A 82 -11.25 -8.05 9.60
CA GLN A 82 -12.40 -8.20 10.49
C GLN A 82 -13.55 -7.28 10.07
N GLY A 83 -14.72 -7.86 9.86
CA GLY A 83 -15.94 -7.12 9.49
C GLY A 83 -16.04 -6.76 8.00
N GLU A 84 -15.07 -7.14 7.19
CA GLU A 84 -15.05 -6.86 5.75
C GLU A 84 -15.29 -8.11 4.91
N ALA A 85 -15.64 -7.90 3.65
CA ALA A 85 -15.68 -8.98 2.67
C ALA A 85 -14.24 -9.43 2.33
N VAL A 86 -14.11 -10.64 1.83
CA VAL A 86 -12.85 -11.13 1.26
C VAL A 86 -12.45 -10.22 0.10
N GLY A 87 -11.25 -9.64 0.19
CA GLY A 87 -10.66 -8.83 -0.85
C GLY A 87 -9.61 -9.59 -1.66
N LEU A 88 -9.09 -8.95 -2.69
CA LEU A 88 -7.93 -9.39 -3.44
C LEU A 88 -6.86 -8.29 -3.39
N THR A 89 -5.65 -8.62 -2.97
CA THR A 89 -4.50 -7.73 -3.09
C THR A 89 -3.86 -7.89 -4.46
N GLU A 90 -3.63 -9.11 -4.90
CA GLU A 90 -3.10 -9.41 -6.22
C GLU A 90 -3.87 -10.60 -6.85
N ALA A 91 -4.08 -10.55 -8.16
CA ALA A 91 -4.60 -11.65 -8.97
C ALA A 91 -4.06 -11.45 -10.39
N ARG A 92 -2.86 -11.98 -10.65
CA ARG A 92 -2.12 -11.67 -11.89
C ARG A 92 -1.38 -12.87 -12.45
N ALA A 93 -1.18 -12.85 -13.75
CA ALA A 93 -0.29 -13.76 -14.44
C ALA A 93 0.80 -12.96 -15.19
N GLY A 94 2.03 -13.41 -15.10
CA GLY A 94 3.20 -12.78 -15.69
C GLY A 94 3.96 -13.72 -16.61
N LEU A 95 4.30 -13.23 -17.79
CA LEU A 95 5.09 -13.95 -18.80
C LEU A 95 6.49 -13.35 -18.91
N ALA A 96 7.52 -14.16 -18.74
CA ALA A 96 8.88 -13.76 -19.09
C ALA A 96 9.03 -13.73 -20.62
N VAL A 97 9.17 -12.52 -21.16
CA VAL A 97 9.25 -12.31 -22.62
C VAL A 97 10.68 -12.23 -23.13
N ALA A 98 11.63 -11.88 -22.26
CA ALA A 98 13.06 -11.89 -22.50
C ALA A 98 13.82 -12.02 -21.18
N LYS A 99 15.16 -12.18 -21.26
CA LYS A 99 16.00 -12.19 -20.04
C LYS A 99 15.86 -10.88 -19.28
N GLY A 100 15.37 -10.93 -18.05
CA GLY A 100 15.17 -9.77 -17.19
C GLY A 100 13.97 -8.89 -17.60
N VAL A 101 13.09 -9.36 -18.52
CA VAL A 101 11.88 -8.63 -18.93
C VAL A 101 10.66 -9.53 -18.77
N SER A 102 9.64 -9.02 -18.08
CA SER A 102 8.35 -9.71 -17.93
C SER A 102 7.18 -8.77 -18.23
N VAL A 103 6.08 -9.35 -18.68
CA VAL A 103 4.80 -8.65 -18.85
C VAL A 103 3.75 -9.38 -18.00
N THR A 104 3.04 -8.64 -17.22
CA THR A 104 2.03 -9.12 -16.26
C THR A 104 0.68 -8.52 -16.63
N ALA A 105 -0.38 -9.32 -16.52
CA ALA A 105 -1.77 -8.86 -16.67
C ALA A 105 -2.61 -9.31 -15.47
N GLY A 106 -3.59 -8.51 -15.10
CA GLY A 106 -4.51 -8.75 -13.99
C GLY A 106 -4.51 -7.64 -12.96
N LEU A 107 -4.76 -7.99 -11.71
CA LEU A 107 -4.74 -7.09 -10.57
C LEU A 107 -3.35 -7.14 -9.89
N PHE A 108 -2.65 -6.03 -9.88
CA PHE A 108 -1.30 -5.93 -9.32
C PHE A 108 -1.14 -4.68 -8.46
N LEU A 109 -0.16 -4.72 -7.54
CA LEU A 109 0.23 -3.55 -6.76
C LEU A 109 1.00 -2.56 -7.66
N VAL A 110 0.52 -1.33 -7.74
CA VAL A 110 1.09 -0.28 -8.58
C VAL A 110 2.54 0.02 -8.20
N PRO A 111 3.47 0.08 -9.16
CA PRO A 111 4.86 0.43 -8.91
C PRO A 111 5.03 1.95 -8.75
N PHE A 112 4.50 2.49 -7.64
CA PHE A 112 4.66 3.88 -7.26
C PHE A 112 5.33 3.92 -5.88
N GLY A 113 6.56 4.45 -5.81
CA GLY A 113 7.43 4.28 -4.67
C GLY A 113 7.82 2.82 -4.42
N LYS A 114 8.45 2.55 -3.30
CA LYS A 114 8.74 1.19 -2.81
C LYS A 114 7.73 0.72 -1.78
N TYR A 115 7.19 1.65 -0.99
CA TYR A 115 6.34 1.34 0.15
C TYR A 115 5.06 0.62 -0.27
N ASN A 116 4.43 1.02 -1.37
CA ASN A 116 3.18 0.41 -1.84
C ASN A 116 3.29 -1.11 -2.06
N ARG A 117 4.45 -1.61 -2.46
CA ARG A 117 4.69 -3.05 -2.71
C ARG A 117 5.25 -3.83 -1.52
N SER A 118 5.51 -3.16 -0.37
CA SER A 118 6.15 -3.75 0.82
C SER A 118 5.39 -3.39 2.09
N ARG A 119 4.06 -3.65 2.11
CA ARG A 119 3.16 -3.20 3.18
C ARG A 119 2.53 -4.31 3.99
N ARG A 120 2.86 -5.57 3.71
CA ARG A 120 2.32 -6.66 4.52
C ARG A 120 2.83 -6.54 5.96
N PRO A 121 2.05 -6.99 6.96
CA PRO A 121 2.42 -6.81 8.37
C PRO A 121 3.80 -7.33 8.75
N HIS A 122 4.32 -8.32 8.06
CA HIS A 122 5.66 -8.88 8.32
C HIS A 122 6.78 -8.15 7.55
N GLU A 123 6.43 -7.27 6.59
CA GLU A 123 7.40 -6.54 5.76
C GLU A 123 7.73 -5.14 6.32
N THR A 124 6.87 -4.59 7.16
CA THR A 124 7.05 -3.25 7.74
C THR A 124 7.55 -3.34 9.17
N ALA A 125 8.45 -2.46 9.57
CA ALA A 125 8.89 -2.35 10.98
C ALA A 125 7.89 -1.57 11.84
N LEU A 126 7.19 -0.60 11.26
CA LEU A 126 6.13 0.16 11.92
C LEU A 126 4.75 -0.43 11.61
N ILE A 127 3.79 -0.18 12.49
CA ILE A 127 2.41 -0.66 12.39
C ILE A 127 1.57 0.30 11.57
N SER A 128 1.76 1.60 11.78
CA SER A 128 1.05 2.65 11.08
C SER A 128 1.68 2.97 9.73
N ASP A 129 0.83 3.22 8.73
CA ASP A 129 1.27 3.74 7.44
C ASP A 129 1.75 5.20 7.58
N PRO A 130 2.74 5.62 6.76
CA PRO A 130 3.05 7.04 6.65
C PRO A 130 1.83 7.83 6.14
N PRO A 131 1.55 9.05 6.65
CA PRO A 131 0.38 9.84 6.23
C PRO A 131 0.31 10.16 4.73
N ALA A 132 1.42 10.15 4.00
CA ALA A 132 1.42 10.28 2.54
C ALA A 132 0.66 9.14 1.86
N VAL A 133 0.67 7.94 2.48
CA VAL A 133 -0.11 6.78 2.04
C VAL A 133 -1.53 6.93 2.55
N GLY A 134 -2.49 6.88 1.65
CA GLY A 134 -3.90 7.14 1.95
C GLY A 134 -4.32 8.61 1.84
N THR A 135 -3.35 9.56 1.77
CA THR A 135 -3.66 10.98 1.54
C THR A 135 -3.17 11.47 0.18
N VAL A 136 -2.00 11.05 -0.27
CA VAL A 136 -1.42 11.45 -1.57
C VAL A 136 -1.66 10.39 -2.63
N TYR A 137 -1.65 9.12 -2.25
CA TYR A 137 -2.00 8.00 -3.12
C TYR A 137 -2.73 6.89 -2.31
N PRO A 138 -3.49 5.99 -2.96
CA PRO A 138 -4.29 4.98 -2.27
C PRO A 138 -3.48 4.05 -1.38
N VAL A 139 -4.07 3.67 -0.24
CA VAL A 139 -3.59 2.56 0.59
C VAL A 139 -3.72 1.24 -0.20
N ASN A 140 -2.67 0.41 -0.26
CA ASN A 140 -2.64 -0.77 -1.12
C ASN A 140 -3.06 -0.44 -2.56
N TRP A 141 -2.39 0.54 -3.16
CA TRP A 141 -2.74 0.95 -4.52
C TRP A 141 -2.56 -0.21 -5.49
N ARG A 142 -3.68 -0.67 -6.00
CA ARG A 142 -3.78 -1.79 -6.95
C ARG A 142 -4.38 -1.28 -8.25
N GLU A 143 -3.97 -1.89 -9.33
CA GLU A 143 -4.49 -1.55 -10.66
C GLU A 143 -4.92 -2.83 -11.38
N MET A 144 -6.07 -2.78 -12.07
CA MET A 144 -6.49 -3.80 -13.00
C MET A 144 -5.99 -3.38 -14.40
N GLY A 145 -5.01 -4.12 -14.92
CA GLY A 145 -4.37 -3.69 -16.16
C GLY A 145 -3.23 -4.60 -16.62
N ILE A 146 -2.24 -3.96 -17.24
CA ILE A 146 -1.03 -4.60 -17.75
C ILE A 146 0.18 -3.84 -17.16
N GLU A 147 1.18 -4.59 -16.74
CA GLU A 147 2.47 -4.10 -16.26
C GLU A 147 3.60 -4.77 -17.04
N ALA A 148 4.63 -4.00 -17.40
CA ALA A 148 5.88 -4.53 -17.90
C ALA A 148 7.01 -4.15 -16.92
N GLU A 149 7.80 -5.14 -16.55
CA GLU A 149 8.97 -4.97 -15.68
C GLU A 149 10.24 -5.34 -16.43
N ALA A 150 11.32 -4.60 -16.18
CA ALA A 150 12.62 -4.86 -16.75
C ALA A 150 13.73 -4.66 -15.71
N SER A 151 14.72 -5.56 -15.72
CA SER A 151 15.94 -5.46 -14.92
C SER A 151 17.16 -5.56 -15.82
N PHE A 152 18.02 -4.54 -15.81
CA PHE A 152 19.20 -4.47 -16.65
C PHE A 152 20.36 -3.79 -15.90
N GLY A 153 21.41 -4.53 -15.65
CA GLY A 153 22.53 -4.03 -14.84
C GLY A 153 22.07 -3.60 -13.45
N ASN A 154 22.33 -2.35 -13.11
CA ASN A 154 21.96 -1.76 -11.82
C ASN A 154 20.57 -1.08 -11.85
N PHE A 155 19.84 -1.18 -12.96
CA PHE A 155 18.54 -0.53 -13.12
C PHE A 155 17.40 -1.54 -13.05
N ASN A 156 16.28 -1.11 -12.46
CA ASN A 156 15.00 -1.76 -12.53
C ASN A 156 13.95 -0.75 -13.00
N ALA A 157 13.07 -1.17 -13.89
CA ALA A 157 11.99 -0.34 -14.41
C ALA A 157 10.69 -1.13 -14.38
N ALA A 158 9.60 -0.46 -14.04
CA ALA A 158 8.25 -0.97 -14.18
C ALA A 158 7.38 0.11 -14.80
N VAL A 159 6.59 -0.26 -15.80
CA VAL A 159 5.59 0.62 -16.42
C VAL A 159 4.26 -0.11 -16.47
N PHE A 160 3.17 0.62 -16.29
CA PHE A 160 1.84 0.02 -16.28
C PHE A 160 0.80 0.90 -16.96
N ALA A 161 -0.29 0.27 -17.38
CA ALA A 161 -1.52 0.91 -17.81
C ALA A 161 -2.73 0.12 -17.29
N GLY A 162 -3.76 0.82 -16.85
CA GLY A 162 -4.95 0.19 -16.27
C GLY A 162 -6.15 1.14 -16.22
N ASN A 163 -7.12 0.82 -15.38
CA ASN A 163 -8.37 1.58 -15.25
C ASN A 163 -8.17 2.97 -14.61
N GLY A 164 -7.07 3.14 -13.85
CA GLY A 164 -6.74 4.41 -13.22
C GLY A 164 -7.51 4.67 -11.92
N LEU A 165 -7.43 5.91 -11.45
CA LEU A 165 -8.10 6.36 -10.23
C LEU A 165 -9.42 7.05 -10.58
N ALA A 166 -10.44 6.83 -9.76
CA ALA A 166 -11.71 7.55 -9.80
C ALA A 166 -11.69 8.79 -8.88
N GLU A 167 -12.71 9.62 -8.98
CA GLU A 167 -13.00 10.64 -8.00
C GLU A 167 -13.41 10.01 -6.68
N GLY A 168 -12.83 10.47 -5.59
CA GLY A 168 -13.14 10.09 -4.21
C GLY A 168 -13.12 11.30 -3.30
N ALA A 169 -13.37 11.11 -2.01
CA ALA A 169 -13.25 12.17 -1.01
C ALA A 169 -11.81 12.70 -0.87
N ASP A 170 -10.86 11.86 -1.22
CA ASP A 170 -9.43 12.18 -1.31
C ASP A 170 -8.76 11.21 -2.32
N PHE A 171 -7.46 11.34 -2.57
CA PHE A 171 -6.75 10.43 -3.47
C PHE A 171 -6.72 8.99 -2.95
N GLY A 172 -6.71 8.81 -1.62
CA GLY A 172 -6.73 7.50 -1.01
C GLY A 172 -8.01 6.72 -1.30
N ALA A 173 -9.13 7.43 -1.47
CA ALA A 173 -10.43 6.85 -1.79
C ALA A 173 -10.66 6.64 -3.29
N GLY A 174 -9.73 7.09 -4.14
CA GLY A 174 -9.90 7.05 -5.61
C GLY A 174 -9.66 5.70 -6.27
N GLN A 175 -9.33 4.64 -5.54
CA GLN A 175 -9.06 3.33 -6.13
C GLN A 175 -10.33 2.70 -6.71
N GLN A 176 -10.24 2.22 -7.95
CA GLN A 176 -11.34 1.55 -8.65
C GLN A 176 -10.88 0.27 -9.35
N PHE A 177 -11.81 -0.67 -9.54
CA PHE A 177 -11.57 -1.92 -10.28
C PHE A 177 -12.39 -1.99 -11.57
N SER A 178 -13.50 -1.27 -11.62
CA SER A 178 -14.28 -1.03 -12.83
C SER A 178 -14.01 0.37 -13.32
N ASP A 179 -13.74 0.51 -14.60
CA ASP A 179 -13.43 1.80 -15.21
C ASP A 179 -14.67 2.72 -15.21
N ASN A 180 -14.52 3.94 -14.72
CA ASN A 180 -15.58 4.95 -14.67
C ASN A 180 -15.58 5.85 -15.92
N ASN A 181 -14.57 5.73 -16.79
CA ASN A 181 -14.38 6.61 -17.95
C ASN A 181 -13.65 5.91 -19.11
N LYS A 182 -13.35 6.62 -20.19
CA LYS A 182 -12.65 6.05 -21.37
C LYS A 182 -11.13 6.20 -21.31
N ASN A 183 -10.62 7.02 -20.38
CA ASN A 183 -9.19 7.24 -20.20
C ASN A 183 -8.58 6.08 -19.42
N LYS A 184 -7.32 5.76 -19.70
CA LYS A 184 -6.55 4.81 -18.92
C LYS A 184 -5.52 5.53 -18.09
N GLY A 185 -5.42 5.12 -16.81
CA GLY A 185 -4.31 5.49 -15.98
C GLY A 185 -3.04 4.77 -16.42
N TRP A 186 -1.91 5.47 -16.44
CA TRP A 186 -0.62 4.89 -16.73
C TRP A 186 0.48 5.52 -15.89
N GLY A 187 1.54 4.78 -15.71
CA GLY A 187 2.65 5.26 -14.89
C GLY A 187 3.77 4.23 -14.81
N GLY A 188 4.64 4.43 -13.86
CA GLY A 188 5.73 3.51 -13.61
C GLY A 188 6.74 4.03 -12.61
N ARG A 189 7.76 3.21 -12.35
CA ARG A 189 8.92 3.52 -11.51
C ARG A 189 10.20 3.11 -12.23
N LEU A 190 11.21 3.95 -12.12
CA LEU A 190 12.59 3.64 -12.48
C LEU A 190 13.43 3.66 -11.21
N GLY A 191 14.12 2.57 -10.92
CA GLY A 191 15.06 2.43 -9.82
C GLY A 191 16.48 2.22 -10.30
N ALA A 192 17.45 2.65 -9.51
CA ALA A 192 18.88 2.47 -9.75
C ALA A 192 19.62 2.07 -8.47
N ALA A 193 20.31 0.95 -8.49
CA ALA A 193 21.26 0.56 -7.44
C ALA A 193 22.57 1.32 -7.67
N LEU A 194 22.78 2.39 -6.90
CA LEU A 194 23.99 3.22 -6.98
C LEU A 194 25.19 2.53 -6.34
N SER A 195 24.93 1.61 -5.42
CA SER A 195 25.91 0.71 -4.81
C SER A 195 25.23 -0.56 -4.33
N ALA A 196 25.99 -1.51 -3.78
CA ALA A 196 25.41 -2.71 -3.12
C ALA A 196 24.49 -2.38 -1.94
N SER A 197 24.63 -1.18 -1.36
CA SER A 197 23.88 -0.74 -0.19
C SER A 197 22.84 0.33 -0.49
N LEU A 198 22.90 1.05 -1.59
CA LEU A 198 22.05 2.22 -1.88
C LEU A 198 21.29 2.05 -3.18
N GLU A 199 19.97 2.10 -3.09
CA GLU A 199 19.05 2.20 -4.23
C GLU A 199 18.24 3.49 -4.15
N VAL A 200 18.03 4.13 -5.28
CA VAL A 200 17.15 5.29 -5.45
C VAL A 200 16.14 5.03 -6.54
N GLY A 201 15.00 5.69 -6.50
CA GLY A 201 13.96 5.55 -7.53
C GLY A 201 13.15 6.80 -7.73
N GLY A 202 12.52 6.88 -8.89
CA GLY A 202 11.54 7.89 -9.25
C GLY A 202 10.29 7.26 -9.84
N SER A 203 9.12 7.81 -9.52
CA SER A 203 7.82 7.31 -9.95
C SER A 203 6.99 8.39 -10.60
N TYR A 204 6.15 7.98 -11.53
CA TYR A 204 5.22 8.85 -12.23
C TYR A 204 3.88 8.13 -12.44
N TYR A 205 2.79 8.89 -12.37
CA TYR A 205 1.44 8.45 -12.73
C TYR A 205 0.68 9.57 -13.38
N ARG A 206 -0.16 9.24 -14.36
CA ARG A 206 -1.14 10.14 -14.98
C ARG A 206 -2.40 9.38 -15.39
N GLY A 207 -3.57 9.99 -15.12
CA GLY A 207 -4.89 9.49 -15.52
C GLY A 207 -5.92 10.60 -15.49
N LYS A 208 -7.16 10.25 -15.78
CA LYS A 208 -8.35 11.09 -15.59
C LYS A 208 -9.21 10.47 -14.49
N ALA A 209 -9.66 11.26 -13.53
CA ALA A 209 -10.40 10.75 -12.38
C ALA A 209 -11.92 10.76 -12.57
N ASP A 210 -12.44 11.67 -13.37
CA ASP A 210 -13.86 11.90 -13.57
C ASP A 210 -14.43 11.14 -14.77
N ALA A 211 -15.73 10.87 -14.74
CA ALA A 211 -16.45 10.18 -15.82
C ALA A 211 -16.48 10.98 -17.14
N ALA A 212 -16.35 12.31 -17.08
CA ALA A 212 -16.32 13.17 -18.25
C ALA A 212 -14.95 13.21 -18.96
N ASN A 213 -13.90 12.64 -18.34
CA ASN A 213 -12.52 12.69 -18.83
C ASN A 213 -11.93 14.12 -18.89
N GLU A 214 -12.31 14.99 -17.99
CA GLU A 214 -11.88 16.39 -17.95
C GLU A 214 -10.78 16.61 -16.91
N ARG A 215 -10.85 15.93 -15.77
CA ARG A 215 -9.99 16.16 -14.61
C ARG A 215 -8.77 15.26 -14.61
N ALA A 216 -7.63 15.81 -15.02
CA ALA A 216 -6.37 15.07 -14.96
C ALA A 216 -5.84 14.96 -13.53
N VAL A 217 -5.39 13.76 -13.17
CA VAL A 217 -4.59 13.48 -11.99
C VAL A 217 -3.16 13.15 -12.44
N THR A 218 -2.19 13.81 -11.83
CA THR A 218 -0.77 13.56 -12.05
C THR A 218 -0.09 13.35 -10.71
N MET A 219 0.70 12.30 -10.58
CA MET A 219 1.50 12.06 -9.39
C MET A 219 2.97 11.87 -9.76
N VAL A 220 3.85 12.39 -8.90
CA VAL A 220 5.28 12.17 -8.98
C VAL A 220 5.78 11.68 -7.64
N GLY A 221 6.77 10.80 -7.65
CA GLY A 221 7.36 10.24 -6.44
C GLY A 221 8.85 10.09 -6.58
N ALA A 222 9.54 10.09 -5.44
CA ALA A 222 10.94 9.72 -5.32
C ALA A 222 11.12 8.84 -4.10
N ASP A 223 11.99 7.85 -4.17
CA ASP A 223 12.28 6.96 -3.06
C ASP A 223 13.78 6.68 -2.96
N ALA A 224 14.22 6.36 -1.76
CA ALA A 224 15.57 5.90 -1.51
C ALA A 224 15.58 4.84 -0.42
N SER A 225 16.45 3.86 -0.54
CA SER A 225 16.72 2.87 0.50
C SER A 225 18.22 2.60 0.60
N TRP A 226 18.71 2.64 1.82
CA TRP A 226 20.09 2.31 2.15
C TRP A 226 20.10 1.20 3.19
N ARG A 227 20.99 0.23 2.99
CA ARG A 227 21.08 -0.96 3.83
C ARG A 227 22.52 -1.37 4.06
N THR A 228 22.86 -1.58 5.32
CA THR A 228 24.06 -2.28 5.77
C THR A 228 23.65 -3.57 6.48
N GLU A 229 24.59 -4.25 7.10
CA GLU A 229 24.32 -5.44 7.92
C GLU A 229 23.33 -5.14 9.06
N ASN A 230 23.53 -4.00 9.75
CA ASN A 230 22.80 -3.68 10.98
C ASN A 230 21.88 -2.47 10.87
N ILE A 231 21.89 -1.73 9.77
CA ILE A 231 21.09 -0.52 9.62
C ILE A 231 20.34 -0.58 8.29
N ARG A 232 19.05 -0.25 8.35
CA ARG A 232 18.24 0.06 7.17
C ARG A 232 17.70 1.48 7.30
N ALA A 233 17.86 2.28 6.28
CA ALA A 233 17.23 3.58 6.15
C ALA A 233 16.41 3.61 4.88
N SER A 234 15.21 4.16 4.95
CA SER A 234 14.33 4.31 3.79
C SER A 234 13.59 5.63 3.86
N GLY A 235 13.21 6.15 2.72
CA GLY A 235 12.38 7.33 2.62
C GLY A 235 11.68 7.39 1.27
N GLU A 236 10.55 8.06 1.27
CA GLU A 236 9.73 8.25 0.09
C GLU A 236 9.08 9.63 0.12
N TYR A 237 9.00 10.27 -1.03
CA TYR A 237 8.27 11.49 -1.31
C TYR A 237 7.23 11.20 -2.38
N ALA A 238 6.04 11.76 -2.21
CA ALA A 238 4.98 11.72 -3.21
C ALA A 238 4.29 13.08 -3.29
N ARG A 239 3.94 13.49 -4.52
CA ARG A 239 3.11 14.66 -4.78
C ARG A 239 2.06 14.32 -5.82
N ALA A 240 0.82 14.66 -5.52
CA ALA A 240 -0.32 14.53 -6.40
C ALA A 240 -0.88 15.89 -6.76
N THR A 241 -1.34 16.04 -7.99
CA THR A 241 -2.02 17.23 -8.50
C THR A 241 -3.26 16.80 -9.26
N ILE A 242 -4.39 17.46 -9.02
CA ILE A 242 -5.63 17.25 -9.77
C ILE A 242 -6.12 18.55 -10.37
N GLU A 243 -6.64 18.50 -11.59
CA GLU A 243 -7.33 19.60 -12.23
C GLU A 243 -8.73 19.76 -11.65
N ASN A 244 -9.00 20.89 -11.01
CA ASN A 244 -10.31 21.22 -10.50
C ASN A 244 -11.18 21.86 -11.59
N PRO A 245 -12.53 21.75 -11.48
CA PRO A 245 -13.42 22.50 -12.38
C PRO A 245 -13.25 24.03 -12.18
N ALA A 246 -13.45 24.80 -13.24
CA ALA A 246 -13.45 26.26 -13.14
C ALA A 246 -14.53 26.72 -12.14
N PRO A 247 -14.31 27.75 -11.32
CA PRO A 247 -13.17 28.68 -11.33
C PRO A 247 -12.01 28.28 -10.40
N PHE A 248 -11.98 27.06 -9.90
CA PHE A 248 -11.02 26.63 -8.87
C PHE A 248 -9.64 26.37 -9.46
N SER A 249 -8.60 26.63 -8.67
CA SER A 249 -7.22 26.28 -9.00
C SER A 249 -6.99 24.76 -8.91
N ARG A 250 -5.81 24.30 -9.33
CA ARG A 250 -5.41 22.90 -9.19
C ARG A 250 -5.28 22.52 -7.73
N GLY A 251 -5.85 21.37 -7.35
CA GLY A 251 -5.64 20.77 -6.04
C GLY A 251 -4.29 20.07 -5.99
N THR A 252 -3.55 20.24 -4.89
CA THR A 252 -2.23 19.64 -4.70
C THR A 252 -2.12 19.01 -3.32
N ALA A 253 -1.60 17.80 -3.25
CA ALA A 253 -1.23 17.15 -2.01
C ALA A 253 0.19 16.57 -2.13
N GLU A 254 0.97 16.70 -1.08
CA GLU A 254 2.31 16.12 -1.03
C GLU A 254 2.59 15.52 0.35
N GLY A 255 3.47 14.55 0.39
CA GLY A 255 3.90 13.96 1.64
C GLY A 255 5.23 13.23 1.48
N TRP A 256 5.91 13.08 2.58
CA TRP A 256 7.14 12.32 2.64
C TRP A 256 7.34 11.69 4.01
N PHE A 257 8.13 10.66 4.03
CA PHE A 257 8.60 10.04 5.26
C PHE A 257 10.06 9.61 5.11
N GLY A 258 10.74 9.53 6.24
CA GLY A 258 12.01 8.85 6.39
C GLY A 258 11.95 7.95 7.61
N ALA A 259 12.56 6.77 7.53
CA ALA A 259 12.64 5.80 8.61
C ALA A 259 14.05 5.21 8.71
N VAL A 260 14.48 4.94 9.93
CA VAL A 260 15.74 4.25 10.24
C VAL A 260 15.43 3.09 11.18
N GLU A 261 15.90 1.91 10.81
CA GLU A 261 15.81 0.66 11.57
C GLU A 261 17.22 0.22 11.98
N LEU A 262 17.37 -0.19 13.24
CA LEU A 262 18.60 -0.80 13.73
C LEU A 262 18.37 -2.28 13.99
N HIS A 263 19.06 -3.15 13.28
CA HIS A 263 18.95 -4.60 13.41
C HIS A 263 19.96 -5.12 14.43
N TRP A 264 19.49 -5.50 15.62
CA TRP A 264 20.32 -6.00 16.71
C TRP A 264 19.77 -7.33 17.24
N GLY A 265 20.28 -8.42 16.66
CA GLY A 265 19.75 -9.75 16.92
C GLY A 265 18.27 -9.84 16.54
N SER A 266 17.43 -10.23 17.54
CA SER A 266 15.98 -10.30 17.36
C SER A 266 15.25 -8.97 17.58
N TRP A 267 15.96 -7.88 17.90
CA TRP A 267 15.37 -6.59 18.19
C TRP A 267 15.61 -5.59 17.06
N ILE A 268 14.56 -4.86 16.69
CA ILE A 268 14.65 -3.84 15.65
C ILE A 268 13.97 -2.56 16.17
N PRO A 269 14.70 -1.68 16.89
CA PRO A 269 14.21 -0.33 17.13
C PRO A 269 14.13 0.44 15.82
N VAL A 270 13.08 1.25 15.69
CA VAL A 270 12.81 2.05 14.51
C VAL A 270 12.34 3.45 14.88
N VAL A 271 12.81 4.43 14.14
CA VAL A 271 12.33 5.82 14.21
C VAL A 271 11.94 6.28 12.82
N SER A 272 10.81 6.99 12.73
CA SER A 272 10.35 7.60 11.49
C SER A 272 9.87 9.02 11.75
N TYR A 273 10.19 9.91 10.82
CA TYR A 273 9.60 11.24 10.73
C TYR A 273 8.81 11.34 9.44
N ARG A 274 7.61 11.91 9.54
CA ARG A 274 6.61 11.92 8.47
C ARG A 274 5.97 13.29 8.37
N ARG A 275 5.72 13.73 7.16
CA ARG A 275 5.02 14.99 6.89
C ARG A 275 4.09 14.83 5.71
N PHE A 276 2.94 15.48 5.79
CA PHE A 276 2.06 15.66 4.65
C PHE A 276 1.52 17.09 4.62
N ARG A 277 1.14 17.54 3.42
CA ARG A 277 0.62 18.86 3.16
C ARG A 277 -0.37 18.77 2.00
N ALA A 278 -1.53 19.37 2.17
CA ALA A 278 -2.47 19.61 1.08
C ALA A 278 -2.61 21.12 0.89
N GLU A 279 -2.34 21.56 -0.33
CA GLU A 279 -2.55 22.93 -0.77
C GLU A 279 -3.67 22.92 -1.80
N ASP A 280 -4.48 23.97 -1.80
CA ASP A 280 -5.61 24.13 -2.69
C ASP A 280 -6.52 22.89 -2.66
N PRO A 281 -7.60 22.92 -1.87
CA PRO A 281 -8.47 21.79 -1.67
C PRO A 281 -9.07 21.31 -2.99
N PHE A 282 -9.41 20.03 -3.05
CA PHE A 282 -10.10 19.46 -4.21
C PHE A 282 -11.56 19.92 -4.22
N HIS A 283 -12.03 20.35 -5.38
CA HIS A 283 -13.38 20.81 -5.59
C HIS A 283 -14.10 20.02 -6.68
N GLY A 284 -15.40 19.95 -6.58
CA GLY A 284 -16.27 19.30 -7.55
C GLY A 284 -16.77 17.92 -7.09
N PRO A 285 -17.50 17.19 -7.94
CA PRO A 285 -18.07 15.88 -7.60
C PRO A 285 -17.00 14.91 -7.10
N GLY A 286 -17.33 14.16 -6.06
CA GLY A 286 -16.43 13.18 -5.47
C GLY A 286 -15.39 13.74 -4.50
N PHE A 287 -15.18 15.05 -4.45
CA PHE A 287 -14.28 15.71 -3.51
C PHE A 287 -15.04 16.60 -2.56
N ALA A 288 -14.71 16.55 -1.28
CA ALA A 288 -15.29 17.41 -0.29
C ALA A 288 -14.88 18.87 -0.54
N GLY A 289 -15.85 19.80 -0.51
CA GLY A 289 -15.58 21.24 -0.62
C GLY A 289 -14.86 21.80 0.61
N PRO A 290 -14.25 23.00 0.51
CA PRO A 290 -13.52 23.62 1.61
C PRO A 290 -14.39 23.88 2.83
N ASP A 291 -15.70 24.04 2.64
CA ASP A 291 -16.67 24.33 3.69
C ASP A 291 -17.27 23.06 4.34
N THR A 292 -16.85 21.87 3.91
CA THR A 292 -17.34 20.63 4.48
C THR A 292 -16.46 20.25 5.67
N PRO A 293 -16.98 20.30 6.92
CA PRO A 293 -16.22 19.87 8.10
C PRO A 293 -15.76 18.42 7.94
N GLY A 294 -14.46 18.17 8.07
CA GLY A 294 -13.89 16.83 7.90
C GLY A 294 -13.45 16.50 6.47
N ALA A 295 -13.54 17.44 5.54
CA ALA A 295 -12.93 17.32 4.22
C ALA A 295 -11.43 17.02 4.35
N GLY A 296 -11.04 15.79 3.96
CA GLY A 296 -9.76 15.20 4.35
C GLY A 296 -8.51 15.92 3.85
N PHE A 297 -8.61 16.83 2.88
CA PHE A 297 -7.45 17.37 2.19
C PHE A 297 -6.96 18.76 2.61
N SER A 298 -7.66 19.47 3.46
CA SER A 298 -7.20 20.78 3.96
C SER A 298 -6.22 20.66 5.14
N ARG A 299 -5.56 19.53 5.31
CA ARG A 299 -4.77 19.23 6.51
C ARG A 299 -3.29 19.13 6.19
N ASN A 300 -2.50 19.89 6.92
CA ASN A 300 -1.05 19.73 6.96
C ASN A 300 -0.68 19.10 8.30
N GLY A 301 0.20 18.13 8.27
CA GLY A 301 0.57 17.44 9.50
C GLY A 301 2.01 16.97 9.52
N THR A 302 2.51 16.83 10.74
CA THR A 302 3.82 16.22 11.02
C THR A 302 3.63 15.14 12.06
N GLN A 303 4.39 14.05 11.93
CA GLN A 303 4.31 12.91 12.83
C GLN A 303 5.70 12.30 13.05
N TRP A 304 5.99 11.98 14.29
CA TRP A 304 7.05 11.07 14.68
C TRP A 304 6.46 9.72 15.01
N ALA A 305 7.09 8.66 14.56
CA ALA A 305 6.76 7.29 14.97
C ALA A 305 8.01 6.65 15.55
N LEU A 306 7.87 6.10 16.75
CA LEU A 306 8.90 5.33 17.43
C LEU A 306 8.39 3.92 17.61
N GLY A 307 9.12 2.94 17.11
CA GLY A 307 8.73 1.54 17.16
C GLY A 307 9.83 0.64 17.69
N LEU A 308 9.43 -0.51 18.18
CA LEU A 308 10.29 -1.61 18.51
C LEU A 308 9.67 -2.91 18.02
N VAL A 309 10.42 -3.65 17.21
CA VAL A 309 10.05 -5.00 16.76
C VAL A 309 10.88 -6.02 17.52
N TYR A 310 10.22 -7.05 18.04
CA TYR A 310 10.86 -8.26 18.52
C TYR A 310 10.50 -9.42 17.59
N SER A 311 11.51 -9.99 16.92
CA SER A 311 11.36 -11.09 15.97
C SER A 311 12.18 -12.30 16.48
N PRO A 312 11.59 -13.16 17.33
CA PRO A 312 12.28 -14.34 17.86
C PRO A 312 12.53 -15.42 16.80
N ALA A 313 11.77 -15.38 15.70
CA ALA A 313 11.89 -16.24 14.55
C ALA A 313 11.53 -15.46 13.28
N PRO A 314 12.00 -15.90 12.09
CA PRO A 314 11.72 -15.20 10.83
C PRO A 314 10.21 -15.04 10.49
N SER A 315 9.38 -15.85 11.13
CA SER A 315 7.92 -15.87 10.89
C SER A 315 7.09 -15.18 11.98
N ILE A 316 7.72 -14.58 13.02
CA ILE A 316 7.02 -13.98 14.17
C ILE A 316 7.52 -12.57 14.40
N PHE A 317 6.60 -11.61 14.45
CA PHE A 317 6.89 -10.18 14.65
C PHE A 317 5.97 -9.63 15.72
N ILE A 318 6.52 -9.28 16.87
CA ILE A 318 5.81 -8.57 17.95
C ILE A 318 6.28 -7.13 17.90
N LYS A 319 5.36 -6.20 17.69
CA LYS A 319 5.67 -4.80 17.48
C LYS A 319 4.97 -3.93 18.51
N VAL A 320 5.64 -2.88 18.93
CA VAL A 320 5.04 -1.77 19.66
C VAL A 320 5.42 -0.47 18.98
N GLU A 321 4.50 0.48 18.94
CA GLU A 321 4.69 1.76 18.28
C GLU A 321 3.98 2.87 19.05
N VAL A 322 4.65 4.01 19.15
CA VAL A 322 4.08 5.27 19.62
C VAL A 322 4.20 6.29 18.50
N ASP A 323 3.07 6.74 18.03
CA ASP A 323 2.98 7.89 17.13
C ASP A 323 2.75 9.14 17.92
N ARG A 324 3.44 10.22 17.56
CA ARG A 324 3.18 11.55 18.07
C ARG A 324 3.11 12.53 16.91
N GLY A 325 1.92 13.06 16.68
CA GLY A 325 1.68 13.95 15.56
C GLY A 325 0.85 15.17 15.93
N ARG A 326 0.88 16.16 15.06
CA ARG A 326 -0.03 17.31 15.10
C ARG A 326 -0.44 17.70 13.69
N GLU A 327 -1.66 18.15 13.54
CA GLU A 327 -2.15 18.82 12.34
C GLU A 327 -1.88 20.34 12.46
N GLN A 328 -1.62 20.99 11.32
CA GLN A 328 -1.41 22.44 11.28
C GLN A 328 -2.75 23.15 11.62
N GLY A 329 -2.72 24.08 12.55
CA GLY A 329 -3.92 24.74 13.10
C GLY A 329 -4.45 24.06 14.36
N GLY A 330 -3.97 22.88 14.73
CA GLY A 330 -4.20 22.25 16.03
C GLY A 330 -3.07 22.56 16.99
N ASP A 331 -3.39 23.06 18.18
CA ASP A 331 -2.37 23.44 19.19
C ASP A 331 -1.77 22.23 19.92
N ALA A 332 -2.41 21.08 19.88
CA ALA A 332 -2.02 19.93 20.68
C ALA A 332 -1.37 18.82 19.87
N TRP A 333 -0.21 18.35 20.33
CA TRP A 333 0.35 17.08 19.91
C TRP A 333 -0.49 15.92 20.43
N GLN A 334 -0.92 15.06 19.53
CA GLN A 334 -1.67 13.85 19.85
C GLN A 334 -0.76 12.64 19.80
N SER A 335 -0.97 11.71 20.71
CA SER A 335 -0.21 10.46 20.76
C SER A 335 -1.14 9.27 20.60
N THR A 336 -0.71 8.31 19.77
CA THR A 336 -1.38 7.03 19.58
C THR A 336 -0.40 5.93 19.95
N PHE A 337 -0.82 4.98 20.75
CA PHE A 337 -0.07 3.76 21.03
C PHE A 337 -0.66 2.61 20.22
N ARG A 338 0.22 1.78 19.66
CA ARG A 338 -0.14 0.56 18.94
C ARG A 338 0.74 -0.59 19.39
N ALA A 339 0.16 -1.78 19.46
CA ALA A 339 0.90 -3.02 19.49
C ALA A 339 0.34 -3.97 18.44
N GLN A 340 1.18 -4.80 17.86
CA GLN A 340 0.80 -5.75 16.80
C GLN A 340 1.52 -7.07 17.04
N ALA A 341 0.80 -8.18 16.90
CA ALA A 341 1.40 -9.46 16.61
C ALA A 341 1.16 -9.78 15.12
N ALA A 342 2.23 -10.08 14.39
CA ALA A 342 2.17 -10.45 12.99
C ALA A 342 2.92 -11.76 12.76
N PHE A 343 2.37 -12.60 11.91
CA PHE A 343 2.87 -13.93 11.61
C PHE A 343 2.93 -14.12 10.10
N TYR A 344 3.96 -14.85 9.66
CA TYR A 344 4.17 -15.23 8.27
C TYR A 344 4.51 -16.73 8.21
N PHE A 345 4.03 -17.45 7.21
CA PHE A 345 4.25 -18.88 7.04
C PHE A 345 4.26 -19.29 5.57
#